data_7fb82d67d771221942cab104b9f629e3
#
_entry.id   7fb82d67d771221942cab104b9f629e3
#
_cell.length_a   1.000
_cell.length_b   1.000
_cell.length_c   1.000
_cell.angle_alpha   90.00
_cell.angle_beta   90.00
_cell.angle_gamma   90.00
#
_symmetry.space_group_name_H-M   'P 1'
#
loop_
_entity.id
_entity.type
_entity.pdbx_description
1 polymer ?
#
loop_
_entity_poly.entity_id
_entity_poly.type
_entity_poly.pdbx_seq_one_letter_code
_entity_poly.pdbx_strand_id
1 'polypeptide(L)'
;KVDIAVGGVSPTPEREKVMAFSDKYLPTEQKLLVLKKNQHVYKTAADLKGKTIGAEKSTTQEATAQKVEGAKALGLSSVPDAILQLKNEKLDGIVLEGVVAKQYLIFNDDLALADVQFEGAKKVSAVAMKMGNDDLMKIINEIIKKDTESGQFEKWVDQYSKIAVEKAK
;
A
#
# COMPACT_ATOMS: atom_id res chain seq x y z
N LYS A 1 10.94 -20.47 2.14
CA LYS A 1 9.67 -20.92 2.72
C LYS A 1 9.53 -20.27 4.10
N VAL A 2 8.39 -19.69 4.38
CA VAL A 2 8.06 -19.07 5.68
C VAL A 2 6.75 -19.68 6.18
N ASP A 3 6.53 -19.67 7.50
CA ASP A 3 5.31 -20.19 8.11
C ASP A 3 4.20 -19.13 8.13
N ILE A 4 4.59 -17.88 8.35
CA ILE A 4 3.71 -16.71 8.35
C ILE A 4 4.33 -15.55 7.56
N ALA A 5 3.48 -14.68 7.01
CA ALA A 5 3.84 -13.41 6.42
C ALA A 5 3.04 -12.30 7.10
N VAL A 6 3.76 -11.36 7.74
CA VAL A 6 3.17 -10.20 8.44
C VAL A 6 3.62 -8.93 7.72
N GLY A 7 2.68 -8.03 7.47
CA GLY A 7 2.95 -6.76 6.77
C GLY A 7 1.70 -6.23 6.08
N GLY A 8 1.86 -5.46 5.02
CA GLY A 8 0.75 -4.93 4.22
C GLY A 8 0.08 -5.98 3.31
N VAL A 9 -0.11 -7.20 3.80
CA VAL A 9 -0.70 -8.29 3.00
C VAL A 9 -2.22 -8.23 3.11
N SER A 10 -2.88 -7.86 2.02
CA SER A 10 -4.35 -7.84 1.96
C SER A 10 -4.90 -9.18 1.44
N PRO A 11 -5.93 -9.74 2.08
CA PRO A 11 -6.69 -10.85 1.53
C PRO A 11 -7.31 -10.46 0.18
N THR A 12 -7.26 -11.36 -0.79
CA THR A 12 -8.00 -11.28 -2.05
C THR A 12 -8.56 -12.66 -2.38
N PRO A 13 -9.64 -12.77 -3.16
CA PRO A 13 -10.22 -14.06 -3.52
C PRO A 13 -9.21 -15.04 -4.16
N GLU A 14 -8.24 -14.51 -4.92
CA GLU A 14 -7.19 -15.33 -5.54
C GLU A 14 -6.20 -15.84 -4.50
N ARG A 15 -5.80 -15.00 -3.54
CA ARG A 15 -4.87 -15.35 -2.47
C ARG A 15 -5.48 -16.33 -1.47
N GLU A 16 -6.77 -16.16 -1.15
CA GLU A 16 -7.51 -17.05 -0.24
C GLU A 16 -7.65 -18.49 -0.76
N LYS A 17 -7.46 -18.70 -2.07
CA LYS A 17 -7.42 -20.06 -2.65
C LYS A 17 -6.16 -20.85 -2.31
N VAL A 18 -5.06 -20.16 -1.95
CA VAL A 18 -3.74 -20.78 -1.79
C VAL A 18 -3.09 -20.52 -0.44
N MET A 19 -3.66 -19.62 0.37
CA MET A 19 -3.18 -19.29 1.71
C MET A 19 -4.36 -18.92 2.63
N ALA A 20 -4.17 -19.14 3.93
CA ALA A 20 -5.11 -18.72 4.96
C ALA A 20 -4.74 -17.33 5.49
N PHE A 21 -5.74 -16.58 5.92
CA PHE A 21 -5.58 -15.24 6.46
C PHE A 21 -6.17 -15.14 7.87
N SER A 22 -5.50 -14.41 8.73
CA SER A 22 -5.99 -14.05 10.06
C SER A 22 -7.14 -13.05 9.99
N ASP A 23 -7.66 -12.70 11.16
CA ASP A 23 -8.48 -11.51 11.33
C ASP A 23 -7.72 -10.26 10.84
N LYS A 24 -8.49 -9.27 10.42
CA LYS A 24 -7.98 -8.02 9.85
C LYS A 24 -7.53 -7.11 10.99
N TYR A 25 -6.32 -6.51 10.87
CA TYR A 25 -5.76 -5.73 11.98
C TYR A 25 -5.46 -4.27 11.65
N LEU A 26 -5.14 -3.92 10.41
CA LEU A 26 -4.79 -2.54 10.03
C LEU A 26 -5.53 -2.13 8.75
N PRO A 27 -6.45 -1.14 8.83
CA PRO A 27 -7.04 -0.57 7.63
C PRO A 27 -5.97 0.21 6.85
N THR A 28 -5.99 0.07 5.54
CA THR A 28 -5.09 0.77 4.63
C THR A 28 -5.89 1.40 3.49
N GLU A 29 -5.34 2.41 2.86
CA GLU A 29 -5.94 3.03 1.69
C GLU A 29 -4.88 3.30 0.64
N GLN A 30 -5.16 2.94 -0.59
CA GLN A 30 -4.25 3.21 -1.70
C GLN A 30 -4.39 4.67 -2.14
N LYS A 31 -3.26 5.33 -2.36
CA LYS A 31 -3.15 6.73 -2.75
C LYS A 31 -2.29 6.87 -4.00
N LEU A 32 -2.51 7.96 -4.73
CA LEU A 32 -1.66 8.34 -5.86
C LEU A 32 -0.59 9.31 -5.38
N LEU A 33 0.67 8.88 -5.41
CA LEU A 33 1.84 9.73 -5.19
C LEU A 33 2.24 10.36 -6.52
N VAL A 34 2.46 11.66 -6.53
CA VAL A 34 2.78 12.45 -7.73
C VAL A 34 3.91 13.44 -7.44
N LEU A 35 4.49 14.05 -8.47
CA LEU A 35 5.30 15.25 -8.29
C LEU A 35 4.44 16.37 -7.68
N LYS A 36 5.00 17.16 -6.77
CA LYS A 36 4.30 18.24 -6.06
C LYS A 36 3.63 19.25 -7.00
N LYS A 37 4.26 19.52 -8.14
CA LYS A 37 3.68 20.38 -9.19
C LYS A 37 2.35 19.86 -9.75
N ASN A 38 2.09 18.54 -9.62
CA ASN A 38 0.90 17.87 -10.14
C ASN A 38 -0.13 17.54 -9.04
N GLN A 39 0.09 17.95 -7.79
CA GLN A 39 -0.76 17.62 -6.64
C GLN A 39 -2.26 17.89 -6.90
N HIS A 40 -2.57 19.02 -7.50
CA HIS A 40 -3.96 19.46 -7.74
C HIS A 40 -4.42 19.25 -9.19
N VAL A 41 -3.59 18.64 -10.02
CA VAL A 41 -3.91 18.35 -11.43
C VAL A 41 -4.86 17.16 -11.52
N TYR A 42 -4.60 16.10 -10.74
CA TYR A 42 -5.40 14.90 -10.75
C TYR A 42 -6.33 14.86 -9.54
N LYS A 43 -7.64 14.97 -9.77
CA LYS A 43 -8.69 14.97 -8.74
C LYS A 43 -9.52 13.70 -8.74
N THR A 44 -9.65 13.08 -9.91
CA THR A 44 -10.42 11.85 -10.12
C THR A 44 -9.60 10.83 -10.91
N ALA A 45 -10.02 9.57 -10.90
CA ALA A 45 -9.39 8.54 -11.73
C ALA A 45 -9.51 8.85 -13.23
N ALA A 46 -10.55 9.56 -13.66
CA ALA A 46 -10.73 9.96 -15.05
C ALA A 46 -9.65 10.95 -15.56
N ASP A 47 -9.08 11.76 -14.68
CA ASP A 47 -8.00 12.70 -15.01
C ASP A 47 -6.69 11.98 -15.35
N LEU A 48 -6.61 10.69 -15.07
CA LEU A 48 -5.45 9.84 -15.35
C LEU A 48 -5.51 9.19 -16.74
N LYS A 49 -6.54 9.47 -17.54
CA LYS A 49 -6.63 8.98 -18.93
C LYS A 49 -5.44 9.47 -19.75
N GLY A 50 -4.76 8.56 -20.44
CA GLY A 50 -3.55 8.82 -21.21
C GLY A 50 -2.27 8.96 -20.37
N LYS A 51 -2.36 8.84 -19.04
CA LYS A 51 -1.24 8.95 -18.11
C LYS A 51 -0.58 7.60 -17.86
N THR A 52 0.71 7.62 -17.48
CA THR A 52 1.46 6.43 -17.10
C THR A 52 1.52 6.34 -15.57
N ILE A 53 0.93 5.29 -15.01
CA ILE A 53 0.82 5.08 -13.56
C ILE A 53 1.68 3.89 -13.17
N GLY A 54 2.64 4.11 -12.28
CA GLY A 54 3.50 3.07 -11.73
C GLY A 54 2.87 2.38 -10.52
N ALA A 55 3.22 1.11 -10.34
CA ALA A 55 2.99 0.35 -9.11
C ALA A 55 4.02 -0.78 -9.00
N GLU A 56 4.23 -1.31 -7.81
CA GLU A 56 5.07 -2.50 -7.64
C GLU A 56 4.34 -3.73 -8.20
N LYS A 57 5.08 -4.58 -8.95
CA LYS A 57 4.54 -5.77 -9.61
C LYS A 57 3.94 -6.76 -8.62
N SER A 58 2.88 -7.46 -9.05
CA SER A 58 2.19 -8.51 -8.28
C SER A 58 1.55 -8.01 -6.98
N THR A 59 1.25 -6.72 -6.91
CA THR A 59 0.59 -6.09 -5.78
C THR A 59 -0.87 -5.72 -6.09
N THR A 60 -1.63 -5.42 -5.03
CA THR A 60 -2.98 -4.87 -5.18
C THR A 60 -2.95 -3.44 -5.75
N GLN A 61 -1.83 -2.73 -5.60
CA GLN A 61 -1.60 -1.40 -6.16
C GLN A 61 -1.48 -1.46 -7.69
N GLU A 62 -0.75 -2.46 -8.21
CA GLU A 62 -0.69 -2.71 -9.65
C GLU A 62 -2.08 -3.02 -10.22
N ALA A 63 -2.84 -3.91 -9.55
CA ALA A 63 -4.21 -4.21 -9.95
C ALA A 63 -5.13 -2.98 -9.92
N THR A 64 -4.92 -2.04 -9.00
CA THR A 64 -5.65 -0.76 -8.95
C THR A 64 -5.24 0.14 -10.12
N ALA A 65 -3.95 0.28 -10.40
CA ALA A 65 -3.47 1.06 -11.54
C ALA A 65 -4.01 0.53 -12.88
N GLN A 66 -4.08 -0.80 -13.04
CA GLN A 66 -4.62 -1.46 -14.25
C GLN A 66 -6.13 -1.23 -14.45
N LYS A 67 -6.88 -0.95 -13.39
CA LYS A 67 -8.32 -0.66 -13.47
C LYS A 67 -8.63 0.79 -13.85
N VAL A 68 -7.65 1.66 -13.88
CA VAL A 68 -7.85 3.07 -14.28
C VAL A 68 -8.06 3.14 -15.80
N GLU A 69 -9.27 3.46 -16.20
CA GLU A 69 -9.67 3.47 -17.61
C GLU A 69 -8.83 4.46 -18.42
N GLY A 70 -8.25 3.97 -19.50
CA GLY A 70 -7.45 4.77 -20.42
C GLY A 70 -6.07 5.18 -19.91
N ALA A 71 -5.68 4.79 -18.69
CA ALA A 71 -4.32 4.95 -18.20
C ALA A 71 -3.42 3.78 -18.62
N LYS A 72 -2.11 4.01 -18.70
CA LYS A 72 -1.10 2.98 -18.90
C LYS A 72 -0.52 2.58 -17.54
N ALA A 73 -0.84 1.38 -17.06
CA ALA A 73 -0.24 0.84 -15.86
C ALA A 73 1.16 0.25 -16.16
N LEU A 74 2.15 0.61 -15.33
CA LEU A 74 3.52 0.10 -15.43
C LEU A 74 3.91 -0.58 -14.11
N GLY A 75 4.11 -1.90 -14.17
CA GLY A 75 4.62 -2.69 -13.04
C GLY A 75 6.14 -2.55 -12.90
N LEU A 76 6.62 -2.17 -11.73
CA LEU A 76 8.01 -1.91 -11.40
C LEU A 76 8.54 -2.93 -10.39
N SER A 77 9.86 -3.07 -10.30
CA SER A 77 10.49 -4.07 -9.43
C SER A 77 10.46 -3.68 -7.95
N SER A 78 10.42 -2.39 -7.67
CA SER A 78 10.41 -1.85 -6.30
C SER A 78 9.85 -0.42 -6.25
N VAL A 79 9.42 -0.01 -5.05
CA VAL A 79 8.97 1.37 -4.83
C VAL A 79 10.09 2.41 -5.04
N PRO A 80 11.34 2.20 -4.59
CA PRO A 80 12.43 3.14 -4.90
C PRO A 80 12.66 3.36 -6.41
N ASP A 81 12.57 2.29 -7.21
CA ASP A 81 12.67 2.42 -8.68
C ASP A 81 11.49 3.25 -9.24
N ALA A 82 10.28 3.02 -8.75
CA ALA A 82 9.11 3.81 -9.12
C ALA A 82 9.30 5.31 -8.79
N ILE A 83 9.81 5.64 -7.60
CA ILE A 83 10.09 7.01 -7.18
C ILE A 83 11.11 7.68 -8.12
N LEU A 84 12.17 6.97 -8.46
CA LEU A 84 13.17 7.48 -9.40
C LEU A 84 12.57 7.78 -10.78
N GLN A 85 11.72 6.89 -11.27
CA GLN A 85 11.03 7.09 -12.57
C GLN A 85 10.02 8.24 -12.51
N LEU A 86 9.30 8.42 -11.38
CA LEU A 86 8.41 9.56 -11.17
C LEU A 86 9.18 10.88 -11.17
N LYS A 87 10.31 10.96 -10.46
CA LYS A 87 11.16 12.17 -10.43
C LYS A 87 11.75 12.50 -11.79
N ASN A 88 12.02 11.48 -12.61
CA ASN A 88 12.48 11.66 -14.00
C ASN A 88 11.30 11.86 -15.00
N GLU A 89 10.08 12.08 -14.51
CA GLU A 89 8.88 12.33 -15.31
C GLU A 89 8.56 11.20 -16.33
N LYS A 90 9.06 9.98 -16.09
CA LYS A 90 8.70 8.78 -16.86
C LYS A 90 7.36 8.18 -16.41
N LEU A 91 6.90 8.56 -15.22
CA LEU A 91 5.60 8.26 -14.66
C LEU A 91 4.88 9.56 -14.31
N ASP A 92 3.55 9.58 -14.47
CA ASP A 92 2.70 10.66 -14.03
C ASP A 92 2.29 10.52 -12.56
N GLY A 93 2.31 9.28 -12.03
CA GLY A 93 2.04 8.99 -10.63
C GLY A 93 2.35 7.55 -10.27
N ILE A 94 2.33 7.25 -8.97
CA ILE A 94 2.55 5.91 -8.42
C ILE A 94 1.42 5.57 -7.46
N VAL A 95 0.79 4.41 -7.63
CA VAL A 95 -0.17 3.88 -6.65
C VAL A 95 0.59 3.19 -5.54
N LEU A 96 0.43 3.68 -4.32
CA LEU A 96 1.05 3.16 -3.10
C LEU A 96 0.03 3.03 -1.97
N GLU A 97 0.36 2.25 -0.96
CA GLU A 97 -0.33 2.32 0.33
C GLU A 97 -0.09 3.69 0.99
N GLY A 98 -1.14 4.29 1.56
CA GLY A 98 -1.07 5.63 2.12
C GLY A 98 0.00 5.79 3.21
N VAL A 99 0.21 4.77 4.06
CA VAL A 99 1.29 4.77 5.07
C VAL A 99 2.67 4.80 4.41
N VAL A 100 2.89 4.01 3.36
CA VAL A 100 4.15 3.97 2.61
C VAL A 100 4.37 5.31 1.89
N ALA A 101 3.34 5.81 1.21
CA ALA A 101 3.42 7.09 0.52
C ALA A 101 3.80 8.23 1.48
N LYS A 102 3.19 8.30 2.67
CA LYS A 102 3.53 9.29 3.71
C LYS A 102 4.99 9.22 4.14
N GLN A 103 5.57 8.03 4.26
CA GLN A 103 6.99 7.88 4.57
C GLN A 103 7.89 8.49 3.48
N TYR A 104 7.56 8.28 2.21
CA TYR A 104 8.32 8.90 1.11
C TYR A 104 8.19 10.43 1.09
N LEU A 105 7.04 10.99 1.48
CA LEU A 105 6.85 12.44 1.55
C LEU A 105 7.74 13.12 2.61
N ILE A 106 8.14 12.40 3.66
CA ILE A 106 9.02 12.94 4.70
C ILE A 106 10.40 13.30 4.15
N PHE A 107 10.87 12.53 3.15
CA PHE A 107 12.22 12.68 2.58
C PHE A 107 12.24 13.25 1.16
N ASN A 108 11.08 13.59 0.63
CA ASN A 108 10.92 14.05 -0.73
C ASN A 108 9.91 15.18 -0.77
N ASP A 109 10.39 16.40 -0.56
CA ASP A 109 9.59 17.64 -0.55
C ASP A 109 9.07 18.02 -1.95
N ASP A 110 9.61 17.39 -2.98
CA ASP A 110 9.21 17.48 -4.38
C ASP A 110 8.04 16.54 -4.75
N LEU A 111 7.59 15.70 -3.80
CA LEU A 111 6.46 14.78 -3.97
C LEU A 111 5.22 15.25 -3.19
N ALA A 112 4.05 14.78 -3.59
CA ALA A 112 2.77 15.03 -2.91
C ALA A 112 1.78 13.88 -3.17
N LEU A 113 0.71 13.80 -2.34
CA LEU A 113 -0.45 12.96 -2.65
C LEU A 113 -1.44 13.77 -3.49
N ALA A 114 -1.91 13.17 -4.56
CA ALA A 114 -3.05 13.71 -5.31
C ALA A 114 -4.38 13.33 -4.62
N ASP A 115 -5.43 14.11 -4.91
CA ASP A 115 -6.77 13.92 -4.31
C ASP A 115 -7.56 12.75 -4.93
N VAL A 116 -6.94 11.98 -5.83
CA VAL A 116 -7.58 10.87 -6.55
C VAL A 116 -8.04 9.78 -5.58
N GLN A 117 -9.32 9.42 -5.71
CA GLN A 117 -9.89 8.26 -5.03
C GLN A 117 -10.03 7.12 -6.03
N PHE A 118 -9.46 5.96 -5.70
CA PHE A 118 -9.60 4.75 -6.51
C PHE A 118 -10.74 3.88 -6.00
N GLU A 119 -11.49 3.28 -6.90
CA GLU A 119 -12.48 2.27 -6.53
C GLU A 119 -11.80 1.08 -5.86
N GLY A 120 -12.33 0.66 -4.71
CA GLY A 120 -11.75 -0.42 -3.92
C GLY A 120 -10.37 -0.11 -3.32
N ALA A 121 -10.00 1.17 -3.20
CA ALA A 121 -8.74 1.62 -2.60
C ALA A 121 -8.59 1.26 -1.12
N LYS A 122 -9.71 1.18 -0.40
CA LYS A 122 -9.71 0.78 1.01
C LYS A 122 -9.42 -0.71 1.10
N LYS A 123 -8.35 -1.06 1.79
CA LYS A 123 -7.88 -2.41 2.04
C LYS A 123 -7.72 -2.63 3.54
N VAL A 124 -7.44 -3.86 3.92
CA VAL A 124 -7.09 -4.19 5.30
C VAL A 124 -5.95 -5.20 5.26
N SER A 125 -5.02 -5.05 6.18
CA SER A 125 -3.94 -6.02 6.36
C SER A 125 -4.38 -7.19 7.23
N ALA A 126 -3.90 -8.37 6.89
CA ALA A 126 -4.04 -9.58 7.67
C ALA A 126 -2.72 -10.37 7.64
N VAL A 127 -2.52 -11.25 8.61
CA VAL A 127 -1.40 -12.19 8.60
C VAL A 127 -1.75 -13.32 7.64
N ALA A 128 -0.87 -13.59 6.68
CA ALA A 128 -1.03 -14.72 5.77
C ALA A 128 -0.21 -15.92 6.24
N MET A 129 -0.73 -17.11 6.08
CA MET A 129 -0.05 -18.35 6.43
C MET A 129 -0.47 -19.51 5.52
N LYS A 130 0.26 -20.61 5.62
CA LYS A 130 -0.07 -21.84 4.91
C LYS A 130 -1.43 -22.37 5.39
N MET A 131 -2.26 -22.85 4.47
CA MET A 131 -3.54 -23.49 4.79
C MET A 131 -3.33 -24.74 5.69
N GLY A 132 -4.32 -25.01 6.55
CA GLY A 132 -4.30 -26.16 7.47
C GLY A 132 -3.47 -25.94 8.74
N ASN A 133 -3.15 -24.69 9.09
CA ASN A 133 -2.42 -24.35 10.32
C ASN A 133 -3.34 -23.66 11.34
N ASP A 134 -4.45 -24.35 11.67
CA ASP A 134 -5.57 -23.75 12.41
C ASP A 134 -5.21 -23.37 13.85
N ASP A 135 -4.33 -24.14 14.51
CA ASP A 135 -3.86 -23.83 15.87
C ASP A 135 -3.06 -22.51 15.89
N LEU A 136 -2.15 -22.33 14.92
CA LEU A 136 -1.40 -21.08 14.79
C LEU A 136 -2.31 -19.91 14.43
N MET A 137 -3.29 -20.14 13.56
CA MET A 137 -4.28 -19.13 13.19
C MET A 137 -5.05 -18.63 14.42
N LYS A 138 -5.49 -19.53 15.27
CA LYS A 138 -6.20 -19.20 16.51
C LYS A 138 -5.37 -18.32 17.44
N ILE A 139 -4.10 -18.70 17.68
CA ILE A 139 -3.19 -17.90 18.49
C ILE A 139 -3.00 -16.49 17.92
N ILE A 140 -2.77 -16.41 16.60
CA ILE A 140 -2.59 -15.11 15.92
C ILE A 140 -3.84 -14.25 16.04
N ASN A 141 -5.04 -14.81 15.86
CA ASN A 141 -6.27 -14.06 15.99
C ASN A 141 -6.53 -13.57 17.41
N GLU A 142 -6.17 -14.35 18.43
CA GLU A 142 -6.24 -13.91 19.83
C GLU A 142 -5.31 -12.69 20.09
N ILE A 143 -4.10 -12.71 19.55
CA ILE A 143 -3.15 -11.58 19.63
C ILE A 143 -3.70 -10.36 18.90
N ILE A 144 -4.16 -10.53 17.65
CA ILE A 144 -4.73 -9.46 16.84
C ILE A 144 -5.91 -8.81 17.56
N LYS A 145 -6.82 -9.61 18.12
CA LYS A 145 -7.97 -9.11 18.86
C LYS A 145 -7.52 -8.24 20.05
N LYS A 146 -6.61 -8.75 20.88
CA LYS A 146 -6.06 -8.02 22.03
C LYS A 146 -5.41 -6.70 21.61
N ASP A 147 -4.59 -6.72 20.58
CA ASP A 147 -3.85 -5.54 20.14
C ASP A 147 -4.74 -4.52 19.43
N THR A 148 -5.80 -4.96 18.75
CA THR A 148 -6.83 -4.09 18.18
C THR A 148 -7.63 -3.41 19.30
N GLU A 149 -8.11 -4.17 20.28
CA GLU A 149 -8.90 -3.62 21.40
C GLU A 149 -8.09 -2.62 22.25
N SER A 150 -6.77 -2.78 22.35
CA SER A 150 -5.88 -1.87 23.08
C SER A 150 -5.40 -0.66 22.28
N GLY A 151 -5.71 -0.57 20.96
CA GLY A 151 -5.19 0.45 20.04
C GLY A 151 -3.68 0.34 19.81
N GLN A 152 -3.12 -0.86 19.97
CA GLN A 152 -1.67 -1.07 19.88
C GLN A 152 -1.13 -0.91 18.45
N PHE A 153 -1.92 -1.28 17.43
CA PHE A 153 -1.52 -1.12 16.04
C PHE A 153 -1.34 0.35 15.65
N GLU A 154 -2.25 1.22 16.07
CA GLU A 154 -2.17 2.67 15.83
C GLU A 154 -0.94 3.26 16.53
N LYS A 155 -0.67 2.87 17.77
CA LYS A 155 0.52 3.29 18.52
C LYS A 155 1.80 2.88 17.80
N TRP A 156 1.87 1.66 17.26
CA TRP A 156 3.02 1.20 16.49
C TRP A 156 3.19 1.97 15.18
N VAL A 157 2.12 2.24 14.45
CA VAL A 157 2.17 3.06 13.23
C VAL A 157 2.77 4.43 13.54
N ASP A 158 2.30 5.10 14.60
CA ASP A 158 2.81 6.42 15.00
C ASP A 158 4.27 6.35 15.46
N GLN A 159 4.62 5.37 16.30
CA GLN A 159 5.98 5.19 16.82
C GLN A 159 6.98 4.94 15.69
N TYR A 160 6.71 3.97 14.83
CA TYR A 160 7.65 3.60 13.76
C TYR A 160 7.71 4.63 12.64
N SER A 161 6.64 5.38 12.40
CA SER A 161 6.69 6.55 11.50
C SER A 161 7.65 7.61 12.01
N LYS A 162 7.66 7.90 13.33
CA LYS A 162 8.62 8.84 13.94
C LYS A 162 10.06 8.34 13.85
N ILE A 163 10.30 7.06 14.15
CA ILE A 163 11.63 6.44 14.06
C ILE A 163 12.16 6.49 12.61
N ALA A 164 11.29 6.28 11.61
CA ALA A 164 11.68 6.39 10.21
C ALA A 164 12.17 7.80 9.85
N VAL A 165 11.52 8.84 10.41
CA VAL A 165 11.93 10.24 10.26
C VAL A 165 13.30 10.52 10.90
N GLU A 166 13.51 10.01 12.12
CA GLU A 166 14.75 10.24 12.86
C GLU A 166 15.97 9.58 12.22
N LYS A 167 15.80 8.38 11.66
CA LYS A 167 16.90 7.62 11.02
C LYS A 167 17.30 8.15 9.64
N ALA A 168 16.54 9.04 9.07
CA ALA A 168 16.80 9.60 7.75
C ALA A 168 17.39 11.01 7.77
N LYS A 169 17.61 11.56 8.98
CA LYS A 169 18.43 12.75 9.23
C LYS A 169 19.90 12.37 9.41
#